data_9450b64fc2ef0880bffe46707b93559c
#
_entry.id   9450b64fc2ef0880bffe46707b93559c
#
_cell.length_a   1.000
_cell.length_b   1.000
_cell.length_c   1.000
_cell.angle_alpha   90.00
_cell.angle_beta   90.00
_cell.angle_gamma   90.00
#
_symmetry.space_group_name_H-M   'P 1'
#
loop_
_entity.id
_entity.type
_entity.pdbx_description
1 polymer ?
#
loop_
_entity_poly.entity_id
_entity_poly.type
_entity_poly.pdbx_seq_one_letter_code
_entity_poly.pdbx_strand_id
1 'polypeptide(L)'
;MIPSRRNGGRARVRGENVGQMSPPFWLSFALAACFPIMLSATTFTEDFSTDPAANGWQIFGNTNLFHWDSTNQNLRVTWDSSLTNSYFHRPLGTILTRDDDFGLTFDLTFADYASGTTPGKPYAAPVAVGLLNLDQAAHTNFSRGAGVNATYGPRNLVEFNFFPAFDIFLPTIDQVIVSTNNVWLYNDNNLMELTPGETFRVTMAYLAVTRTLTTVVSNHGTQYGLTQTIVVPTNFDFRVATLSVSSYSDVRDIGSVLAHGIVDNFVVVTPPPPVENLTGGFAGADWQVQFTSRTNWLYTLERTADLQTWVAATTPTPGNETTLVLTDTNLPAGASGYRVKAQRP
;
A
#
# COMPACT_ATOMS: atom_id res chain seq x y z
N MET A 1 -54.73 -39.19 40.83
CA MET A 1 -55.92 -39.85 40.22
C MET A 1 -55.60 -40.07 38.74
N ILE A 2 -55.42 -41.34 38.38
CA ILE A 2 -55.43 -41.87 37.02
C ILE A 2 -56.92 -42.20 36.72
N PRO A 3 -57.44 -42.10 35.48
CA PRO A 3 -57.31 -43.15 34.48
C PRO A 3 -57.18 -42.58 33.02
N SER A 4 -56.61 -43.23 32.08
CA SER A 4 -56.59 -44.55 31.42
C SER A 4 -57.22 -44.52 30.01
N ARG A 5 -56.45 -45.00 29.04
CA ARG A 5 -56.79 -45.82 27.84
C ARG A 5 -57.73 -45.26 26.76
N ARG A 6 -57.41 -45.36 25.44
CA ARG A 6 -57.29 -46.56 24.60
C ARG A 6 -57.00 -46.21 23.14
N ASN A 7 -56.11 -46.98 22.52
CA ASN A 7 -56.29 -47.72 21.26
C ASN A 7 -56.81 -46.93 20.03
N GLY A 8 -56.24 -46.97 18.87
CA GLY A 8 -55.58 -48.01 18.10
C GLY A 8 -55.73 -47.66 16.62
N GLY A 9 -54.86 -48.07 15.78
CA GLY A 9 -55.06 -47.91 14.35
C GLY A 9 -53.73 -48.03 13.55
N ARG A 10 -53.34 -49.25 13.22
CA ARG A 10 -52.37 -49.58 12.19
C ARG A 10 -52.96 -49.27 10.83
N ALA A 11 -52.31 -48.43 10.06
CA ALA A 11 -52.39 -48.39 8.59
C ALA A 11 -51.01 -48.52 7.99
N ARG A 12 -50.80 -49.64 7.31
CA ARG A 12 -49.68 -49.90 6.41
C ARG A 12 -49.90 -49.07 5.14
N VAL A 13 -48.97 -48.20 4.79
CA VAL A 13 -48.89 -47.67 3.44
C VAL A 13 -47.51 -47.96 2.88
N ARG A 14 -47.52 -48.45 1.65
CA ARG A 14 -46.42 -48.92 0.78
C ARG A 14 -45.30 -47.91 0.63
N GLY A 15 -44.10 -48.48 0.47
CA GLY A 15 -42.95 -47.76 0.07
C GLY A 15 -43.06 -47.10 -1.30
N GLU A 16 -42.67 -45.87 -1.35
CA GLU A 16 -42.24 -45.21 -2.58
C GLU A 16 -40.77 -44.83 -2.46
N ASN A 17 -40.04 -45.20 -3.50
CA ASN A 17 -38.62 -44.90 -3.70
C ASN A 17 -38.42 -43.37 -3.65
N VAL A 18 -37.79 -42.87 -2.60
CA VAL A 18 -37.25 -41.51 -2.59
C VAL A 18 -35.90 -41.57 -3.24
N GLY A 19 -35.81 -41.03 -4.47
CA GLY A 19 -34.57 -40.86 -5.20
C GLY A 19 -33.53 -40.10 -4.36
N GLN A 20 -32.30 -40.61 -4.37
CA GLN A 20 -31.16 -39.93 -3.83
C GLN A 20 -31.03 -38.58 -4.52
N MET A 21 -31.36 -37.51 -3.84
CA MET A 21 -30.93 -36.15 -4.22
C MET A 21 -29.46 -36.04 -3.93
N SER A 22 -28.67 -35.92 -5.00
CA SER A 22 -27.27 -35.51 -4.95
C SER A 22 -27.19 -34.15 -4.26
N PRO A 23 -26.19 -33.91 -3.38
CA PRO A 23 -26.01 -32.60 -2.77
C PRO A 23 -25.70 -31.56 -3.85
N PRO A 24 -26.21 -30.32 -3.72
CA PRO A 24 -25.89 -29.28 -4.69
C PRO A 24 -24.38 -29.03 -4.66
N PHE A 25 -23.77 -29.08 -5.84
CA PHE A 25 -22.41 -28.60 -6.08
C PHE A 25 -22.37 -27.11 -5.70
N TRP A 26 -21.82 -26.79 -4.56
CA TRP A 26 -21.41 -25.43 -4.24
C TRP A 26 -20.21 -25.12 -5.14
N LEU A 27 -20.46 -24.39 -6.23
CA LEU A 27 -19.40 -23.71 -6.96
C LEU A 27 -18.83 -22.66 -5.99
N SER A 28 -17.70 -22.99 -5.39
CA SER A 28 -16.86 -22.00 -4.73
C SER A 28 -16.35 -21.06 -5.84
N PHE A 29 -17.00 -19.92 -6.01
CA PHE A 29 -16.43 -18.79 -6.72
C PHE A 29 -15.25 -18.31 -5.89
N ALA A 30 -14.06 -18.81 -6.21
CA ALA A 30 -12.82 -18.12 -5.87
C ALA A 30 -12.92 -16.76 -6.58
N LEU A 31 -13.21 -15.71 -5.83
CA LEU A 31 -13.10 -14.34 -6.29
C LEU A 31 -11.59 -14.07 -6.42
N ALA A 32 -11.00 -14.56 -7.50
CA ALA A 32 -9.73 -14.04 -7.97
C ALA A 32 -9.99 -12.55 -8.21
N ALA A 33 -9.41 -11.68 -7.38
CA ALA A 33 -9.36 -10.25 -7.67
C ALA A 33 -8.74 -10.13 -9.06
N CYS A 34 -9.60 -10.03 -10.06
CA CYS A 34 -9.18 -9.87 -11.44
C CYS A 34 -8.69 -8.43 -11.54
N PHE A 35 -7.39 -8.22 -11.24
CA PHE A 35 -6.73 -7.01 -11.69
C PHE A 35 -6.92 -6.95 -13.20
N PRO A 36 -7.50 -5.90 -13.78
CA PRO A 36 -7.45 -5.73 -15.21
C PRO A 36 -5.97 -5.83 -15.58
N ILE A 37 -5.65 -6.73 -16.51
CA ILE A 37 -4.28 -6.88 -17.01
C ILE A 37 -3.92 -5.54 -17.63
N MET A 38 -3.19 -4.74 -16.88
CA MET A 38 -2.58 -3.53 -17.38
C MET A 38 -1.46 -3.96 -18.32
N LEU A 39 -1.55 -3.61 -19.57
CA LEU A 39 -0.67 -4.08 -20.65
C LEU A 39 0.82 -3.68 -20.45
N SER A 40 1.18 -3.01 -19.36
CA SER A 40 2.54 -2.55 -19.06
C SER A 40 2.80 -2.32 -17.55
N ALA A 41 2.06 -2.94 -16.63
CA ALA A 41 2.31 -2.77 -15.20
C ALA A 41 3.66 -3.37 -14.78
N THR A 42 4.40 -2.66 -13.93
CA THR A 42 5.56 -3.22 -13.23
C THR A 42 5.10 -3.90 -11.96
N THR A 43 5.52 -5.14 -11.76
CA THR A 43 5.23 -5.88 -10.52
C THR A 43 6.52 -6.08 -9.75
N PHE A 44 6.51 -5.69 -8.48
CA PHE A 44 7.54 -6.01 -7.51
C PHE A 44 6.99 -7.02 -6.51
N THR A 45 7.79 -8.02 -6.17
CA THR A 45 7.47 -9.03 -5.12
C THR A 45 8.58 -9.08 -4.10
N GLU A 46 8.23 -9.29 -2.83
CA GLU A 46 9.16 -9.55 -1.74
C GLU A 46 8.58 -10.63 -0.82
N ASP A 47 9.25 -11.74 -0.75
CA ASP A 47 8.91 -12.90 0.09
C ASP A 47 9.95 -13.14 1.20
N PHE A 48 10.87 -12.19 1.37
CA PHE A 48 11.96 -12.23 2.35
C PHE A 48 12.82 -13.50 2.33
N SER A 49 12.79 -14.24 1.23
CA SER A 49 13.65 -15.44 1.04
C SER A 49 15.14 -15.09 0.98
N THR A 50 15.46 -13.83 0.69
CA THR A 50 16.80 -13.27 0.69
C THR A 50 16.87 -11.99 1.53
N ASP A 51 18.09 -11.54 1.85
CA ASP A 51 18.26 -10.29 2.60
C ASP A 51 17.54 -9.11 1.90
N PRO A 52 16.53 -8.53 2.53
CA PRO A 52 15.76 -7.45 1.92
C PRO A 52 16.59 -6.20 1.61
N ALA A 53 17.71 -5.98 2.30
CA ALA A 53 18.61 -4.87 1.98
C ALA A 53 19.20 -5.01 0.56
N ALA A 54 19.43 -6.25 0.08
CA ALA A 54 19.87 -6.50 -1.28
C ALA A 54 18.78 -6.16 -2.32
N ASN A 55 17.51 -6.17 -1.91
CA ASN A 55 16.35 -5.82 -2.74
C ASN A 55 15.94 -4.35 -2.61
N GLY A 56 16.78 -3.51 -1.97
CA GLY A 56 16.58 -2.06 -1.86
C GLY A 56 15.69 -1.62 -0.68
N TRP A 57 15.41 -2.51 0.27
CA TRP A 57 14.77 -2.16 1.52
C TRP A 57 15.74 -1.47 2.46
N GLN A 58 15.25 -0.51 3.22
CA GLN A 58 16.00 0.31 4.16
C GLN A 58 15.19 0.55 5.43
N ILE A 59 15.86 0.92 6.51
CA ILE A 59 15.21 1.32 7.75
C ILE A 59 15.49 2.80 8.00
N PHE A 60 14.42 3.56 8.22
CA PHE A 60 14.49 4.90 8.79
C PHE A 60 14.05 4.83 10.26
N GLY A 61 14.76 5.51 11.16
CA GLY A 61 14.42 5.57 12.60
C GLY A 61 15.01 4.41 13.39
N ASN A 62 14.21 3.80 14.27
CA ASN A 62 14.68 2.76 15.21
C ASN A 62 14.76 1.39 14.51
N THR A 63 16.01 0.91 14.30
CA THR A 63 16.27 -0.37 13.64
C THR A 63 15.80 -1.60 14.44
N ASN A 64 15.63 -1.48 15.76
CA ASN A 64 15.19 -2.60 16.59
C ASN A 64 13.71 -2.98 16.38
N LEU A 65 12.93 -2.14 15.69
CA LEU A 65 11.53 -2.41 15.41
C LEU A 65 11.32 -3.36 14.22
N PHE A 66 12.37 -3.59 13.44
CA PHE A 66 12.28 -4.38 12.21
C PHE A 66 13.41 -5.40 12.16
N HIS A 67 13.06 -6.66 12.12
CA HIS A 67 14.02 -7.75 12.10
C HIS A 67 13.70 -8.75 10.98
N TRP A 68 14.61 -8.85 10.01
CA TRP A 68 14.53 -9.92 9.02
C TRP A 68 14.90 -11.25 9.64
N ASP A 69 13.97 -12.20 9.63
CA ASP A 69 14.19 -13.57 10.07
C ASP A 69 14.57 -14.44 8.87
N SER A 70 15.86 -14.64 8.64
CA SER A 70 16.39 -15.43 7.54
C SER A 70 16.03 -16.91 7.62
N THR A 71 15.67 -17.43 8.80
CA THR A 71 15.29 -18.82 9.00
C THR A 71 13.85 -19.07 8.55
N ASN A 72 12.95 -18.16 8.94
CA ASN A 72 11.54 -18.24 8.60
C ASN A 72 11.18 -17.41 7.37
N GLN A 73 12.15 -16.72 6.76
CA GLN A 73 12.01 -15.92 5.53
C GLN A 73 10.86 -14.92 5.63
N ASN A 74 10.86 -14.09 6.68
CA ASN A 74 9.83 -13.07 6.90
C ASN A 74 10.38 -11.84 7.62
N LEU A 75 9.61 -10.77 7.66
CA LEU A 75 9.90 -9.57 8.42
C LEU A 75 9.14 -9.59 9.75
N ARG A 76 9.86 -9.71 10.87
CA ARG A 76 9.31 -9.48 12.21
C ARG A 76 9.27 -7.99 12.50
N VAL A 77 8.13 -7.53 13.00
CA VAL A 77 7.88 -6.11 13.26
C VAL A 77 7.39 -5.93 14.69
N THR A 78 7.93 -4.91 15.35
CA THR A 78 7.36 -4.33 16.57
C THR A 78 6.80 -2.96 16.23
N TRP A 79 5.50 -2.77 16.38
CA TRP A 79 4.88 -1.44 16.34
C TRP A 79 4.82 -0.92 17.77
N ASP A 80 5.63 0.07 18.07
CA ASP A 80 5.72 0.70 19.40
C ASP A 80 5.58 2.21 19.25
N SER A 81 4.40 2.72 19.55
CA SER A 81 4.10 4.13 19.41
C SER A 81 4.81 5.03 20.42
N SER A 82 5.35 4.49 21.49
CA SER A 82 6.15 5.24 22.47
C SER A 82 7.49 5.71 21.92
N LEU A 83 7.93 5.10 20.80
CA LEU A 83 9.18 5.41 20.11
C LEU A 83 8.98 6.43 19.00
N THR A 84 10.07 6.91 18.41
CA THR A 84 10.03 7.83 17.27
C THR A 84 9.51 7.14 16.02
N ASN A 85 8.90 7.91 15.10
CA ASN A 85 8.50 7.39 13.80
C ASN A 85 9.61 6.58 13.15
N SER A 86 9.27 5.37 12.74
CA SER A 86 10.21 4.41 12.17
C SER A 86 9.57 3.66 11.01
N TYR A 87 10.33 3.47 9.95
CA TYR A 87 9.84 2.88 8.70
C TYR A 87 10.79 1.81 8.20
N PHE A 88 10.28 0.61 7.95
CA PHE A 88 10.93 -0.34 7.06
C PHE A 88 10.36 -0.08 5.67
N HIS A 89 11.18 0.42 4.75
CA HIS A 89 10.68 1.01 3.52
C HIS A 89 11.50 0.66 2.29
N ARG A 90 10.84 0.74 1.13
CA ARG A 90 11.44 0.57 -0.18
C ARG A 90 10.88 1.58 -1.19
N PRO A 91 11.74 2.33 -1.91
CA PRO A 91 11.30 3.20 -3.00
C PRO A 91 10.61 2.42 -4.12
N LEU A 92 9.52 2.98 -4.67
CA LEU A 92 8.79 2.37 -5.80
C LEU A 92 9.47 2.62 -7.15
N GLY A 93 10.44 3.54 -7.23
CA GLY A 93 11.04 3.96 -8.50
C GLY A 93 10.13 4.87 -9.35
N THR A 94 8.93 5.18 -8.86
CA THR A 94 7.96 6.07 -9.49
C THR A 94 7.18 6.85 -8.43
N ILE A 95 6.47 7.90 -8.83
CA ILE A 95 5.55 8.65 -7.98
C ILE A 95 4.12 8.32 -8.42
N LEU A 96 3.37 7.70 -7.54
CA LEU A 96 1.95 7.39 -7.75
C LEU A 96 1.08 8.56 -7.32
N THR A 97 0.06 8.83 -8.11
CA THR A 97 -0.93 9.89 -7.90
C THR A 97 -2.34 9.31 -8.07
N ARG A 98 -3.35 10.11 -7.91
CA ARG A 98 -4.75 9.71 -8.18
C ARG A 98 -5.03 9.30 -9.63
N ASP A 99 -4.13 9.64 -10.56
CA ASP A 99 -4.30 9.36 -11.99
C ASP A 99 -3.58 8.04 -12.41
N ASP A 100 -3.05 7.30 -11.44
CA ASP A 100 -2.33 6.04 -11.66
C ASP A 100 -3.07 4.87 -11.04
N ASP A 101 -3.23 3.79 -11.79
CA ASP A 101 -3.67 2.52 -11.21
C ASP A 101 -2.51 1.86 -10.46
N PHE A 102 -2.78 1.36 -9.26
CA PHE A 102 -1.78 0.62 -8.49
C PHE A 102 -2.42 -0.39 -7.54
N GLY A 103 -1.61 -1.34 -7.09
CA GLY A 103 -2.03 -2.34 -6.11
C GLY A 103 -0.95 -2.67 -5.12
N LEU A 104 -1.36 -3.04 -3.92
CA LEU A 104 -0.52 -3.53 -2.84
C LEU A 104 -1.19 -4.74 -2.20
N THR A 105 -0.45 -5.84 -2.10
CA THR A 105 -0.88 -7.04 -1.35
C THR A 105 0.24 -7.41 -0.39
N PHE A 106 -0.11 -7.86 0.80
CA PHE A 106 0.82 -8.39 1.80
C PHE A 106 0.11 -9.34 2.76
N ASP A 107 0.86 -10.17 3.45
CA ASP A 107 0.41 -11.02 4.53
C ASP A 107 0.78 -10.38 5.88
N LEU A 108 -0.14 -10.39 6.83
CA LEU A 108 0.01 -9.85 8.18
C LEU A 108 -0.41 -10.89 9.21
N THR A 109 0.47 -11.15 10.17
CA THR A 109 0.21 -12.06 11.30
C THR A 109 0.61 -11.36 12.59
N PHE A 110 -0.32 -11.14 13.50
CA PHE A 110 0.03 -10.64 14.84
C PHE A 110 0.40 -11.80 15.77
N ALA A 111 1.44 -11.61 16.57
CA ALA A 111 1.70 -12.45 17.74
C ALA A 111 0.85 -11.96 18.93
N ASP A 112 0.81 -10.65 19.10
CA ASP A 112 0.02 -9.95 20.10
C ASP A 112 -0.16 -8.47 19.70
N TYR A 113 -1.09 -7.80 20.37
CA TYR A 113 -1.27 -6.34 20.28
C TYR A 113 -2.01 -5.81 21.52
N ALA A 114 -1.72 -4.57 21.88
CA ALA A 114 -2.39 -3.85 22.94
C ALA A 114 -2.50 -2.36 22.63
N SER A 115 -3.62 -1.75 22.99
CA SER A 115 -3.85 -0.30 22.97
C SER A 115 -3.64 0.29 24.36
N GLY A 116 -3.50 1.62 24.44
CA GLY A 116 -3.39 2.30 25.73
C GLY A 116 -2.10 2.01 26.49
N THR A 117 -1.04 1.65 25.79
CA THR A 117 0.24 1.21 26.38
C THR A 117 1.09 2.35 26.92
N THR A 118 0.84 3.60 26.48
CA THR A 118 1.51 4.79 26.97
C THR A 118 0.65 5.50 28.01
N PRO A 119 1.17 5.85 29.22
CA PRO A 119 0.41 6.56 30.23
C PRO A 119 -0.22 7.86 29.71
N GLY A 120 -1.51 8.05 29.97
CA GLY A 120 -2.28 9.21 29.51
C GLY A 120 -2.77 9.14 28.05
N LYS A 121 -2.56 8.03 27.35
CA LYS A 121 -2.98 7.80 25.97
C LYS A 121 -3.79 6.51 25.84
N PRO A 122 -5.02 6.48 26.36
CA PRO A 122 -5.81 5.25 26.52
C PRO A 122 -6.40 4.71 25.22
N TYR A 123 -6.42 5.48 24.15
CA TYR A 123 -7.01 5.07 22.87
C TYR A 123 -6.05 4.21 22.04
N ALA A 124 -6.55 3.63 20.94
CA ALA A 124 -5.72 2.91 19.99
C ALA A 124 -4.94 3.88 19.08
N ALA A 125 -3.70 3.53 18.76
CA ALA A 125 -2.95 4.08 17.64
C ALA A 125 -2.83 3.04 16.52
N PRO A 126 -2.61 3.45 15.25
CA PRO A 126 -2.61 2.52 14.13
C PRO A 126 -1.35 1.66 14.04
N VAL A 127 -1.55 0.38 13.74
CA VAL A 127 -0.56 -0.45 13.04
C VAL A 127 -0.74 -0.18 11.54
N ALA A 128 0.30 0.25 10.86
CA ALA A 128 0.19 0.73 9.49
C ALA A 128 1.13 0.02 8.50
N VAL A 129 0.58 -0.32 7.33
CA VAL A 129 1.32 -0.80 6.15
C VAL A 129 0.74 -0.12 4.91
N GLY A 130 1.59 0.44 4.06
CA GLY A 130 1.07 1.14 2.88
C GLY A 130 2.12 1.90 2.08
N LEU A 131 1.65 2.93 1.41
CA LEU A 131 2.46 3.78 0.55
C LEU A 131 2.53 5.19 1.14
N LEU A 132 3.70 5.82 1.10
CA LEU A 132 3.93 7.15 1.64
C LEU A 132 4.90 7.98 0.79
N ASN A 133 4.97 9.27 1.11
CA ASN A 133 6.07 10.13 0.70
C ASN A 133 7.09 10.18 1.84
N LEU A 134 8.24 9.53 1.66
CA LEU A 134 9.23 9.38 2.72
C LEU A 134 9.84 10.72 3.15
N ASP A 135 10.07 11.65 2.23
CA ASP A 135 10.66 12.97 2.56
C ASP A 135 9.78 13.74 3.55
N GLN A 136 8.45 13.57 3.44
CA GLN A 136 7.50 14.18 4.37
C GLN A 136 7.36 13.37 5.66
N ALA A 137 7.27 12.05 5.56
CA ALA A 137 7.10 11.17 6.71
C ALA A 137 8.34 11.12 7.62
N ALA A 138 9.54 11.29 7.04
CA ALA A 138 10.81 11.36 7.78
C ALA A 138 11.11 12.73 8.40
N HIS A 139 10.26 13.74 8.15
CA HIS A 139 10.45 15.07 8.73
C HIS A 139 10.30 15.02 10.26
N THR A 140 11.21 15.69 10.98
CA THR A 140 11.26 15.67 12.45
C THR A 140 9.97 16.11 13.16
N ASN A 141 9.16 16.93 12.48
CA ASN A 141 7.87 17.40 13.00
C ASN A 141 6.67 16.58 12.49
N PHE A 142 6.91 15.54 11.70
CA PHE A 142 5.81 14.69 11.22
C PHE A 142 5.16 13.96 12.40
N SER A 143 3.85 14.01 12.46
CA SER A 143 3.06 13.26 13.46
C SER A 143 1.80 12.70 12.80
N ARG A 144 1.66 11.37 12.80
CA ARG A 144 0.50 10.67 12.23
C ARG A 144 -0.78 11.04 12.98
N GLY A 145 -0.74 11.17 14.28
CA GLY A 145 -1.86 11.51 15.15
C GLY A 145 -2.14 13.02 15.30
N ALA A 146 -1.46 13.89 14.54
CA ALA A 146 -1.66 15.34 14.69
C ALA A 146 -3.03 15.85 14.18
N GLY A 147 -3.80 14.98 13.51
CA GLY A 147 -5.14 15.29 13.03
C GLY A 147 -5.18 16.05 11.70
N VAL A 148 -6.41 16.31 11.26
CA VAL A 148 -6.70 16.97 9.98
C VAL A 148 -6.30 18.46 10.03
N ASN A 149 -5.71 18.96 8.94
CA ASN A 149 -5.24 20.34 8.77
C ASN A 149 -4.14 20.79 9.75
N ALA A 150 -3.55 19.88 10.49
CA ALA A 150 -2.42 20.22 11.36
C ALA A 150 -1.18 20.61 10.54
N THR A 151 -0.40 21.59 11.02
CA THR A 151 0.83 22.05 10.33
C THR A 151 1.83 20.93 10.10
N TYR A 152 1.89 19.98 11.03
CA TYR A 152 2.78 18.82 10.99
C TYR A 152 2.01 17.50 10.80
N GLY A 153 0.76 17.60 10.35
CA GLY A 153 -0.07 16.43 10.07
C GLY A 153 0.46 15.62 8.90
N PRO A 154 0.01 14.38 8.80
CA PRO A 154 0.42 13.50 7.71
C PRO A 154 -0.05 14.03 6.37
N ARG A 155 0.72 13.73 5.34
CA ARG A 155 0.44 14.10 3.95
C ARG A 155 0.93 12.99 3.05
N ASN A 156 0.26 12.81 1.92
CA ASN A 156 0.70 11.85 0.91
C ASN A 156 0.88 10.43 1.47
N LEU A 157 -0.22 9.89 2.00
CA LEU A 157 -0.29 8.51 2.51
C LEU A 157 -1.43 7.76 1.80
N VAL A 158 -1.23 6.49 1.56
CA VAL A 158 -2.25 5.50 1.17
C VAL A 158 -1.98 4.26 2.00
N GLU A 159 -2.76 4.00 3.05
CA GLU A 159 -2.43 3.02 4.07
C GLU A 159 -3.59 2.11 4.41
N PHE A 160 -3.25 0.87 4.72
CA PHE A 160 -4.01 -0.02 5.57
C PHE A 160 -3.63 0.26 7.02
N ASN A 161 -4.62 0.47 7.87
CA ASN A 161 -4.44 0.66 9.30
C ASN A 161 -5.27 -0.35 10.07
N PHE A 162 -4.68 -0.95 11.08
CA PHE A 162 -5.37 -1.75 12.07
C PHE A 162 -5.28 -1.04 13.42
N PHE A 163 -6.44 -0.84 14.06
CA PHE A 163 -6.56 -0.28 15.41
C PHE A 163 -7.02 -1.39 16.34
N PRO A 164 -6.18 -1.84 17.30
CA PRO A 164 -6.62 -2.79 18.31
C PRO A 164 -7.79 -2.29 19.14
N ALA A 165 -8.54 -3.20 19.78
CA ALA A 165 -9.59 -2.83 20.72
C ALA A 165 -9.07 -1.96 21.87
N PHE A 166 -9.92 -1.02 22.31
CA PHE A 166 -9.65 -0.24 23.52
C PHE A 166 -10.96 0.13 24.22
N ASP A 167 -10.98 0.03 25.56
CA ASP A 167 -12.19 0.26 26.38
C ASP A 167 -13.40 -0.56 25.85
N ILE A 168 -14.45 0.11 25.41
CA ILE A 168 -15.65 -0.49 24.83
C ILE A 168 -15.61 -0.60 23.29
N PHE A 169 -14.57 -0.07 22.66
CA PHE A 169 -14.43 -0.05 21.22
C PHE A 169 -13.80 -1.33 20.71
N LEU A 170 -14.43 -1.94 19.73
CA LEU A 170 -13.94 -3.15 19.07
C LEU A 170 -12.80 -2.82 18.10
N PRO A 171 -11.96 -3.81 17.74
CA PRO A 171 -10.90 -3.61 16.76
C PRO A 171 -11.49 -3.16 15.42
N THR A 172 -10.78 -2.26 14.75
CA THR A 172 -11.18 -1.75 13.44
C THR A 172 -10.04 -1.81 12.44
N ILE A 173 -10.42 -1.95 11.19
CA ILE A 173 -9.55 -1.74 10.05
C ILE A 173 -10.01 -0.50 9.32
N ASP A 174 -9.07 0.39 9.05
CA ASP A 174 -9.27 1.55 8.22
C ASP A 174 -8.34 1.51 7.01
N GLN A 175 -8.88 1.75 5.83
CA GLN A 175 -8.08 2.24 4.73
C GLN A 175 -8.06 3.76 4.78
N VAL A 176 -6.89 4.34 4.57
CA VAL A 176 -6.70 5.79 4.69
C VAL A 176 -5.98 6.33 3.47
N ILE A 177 -6.48 7.43 2.93
CA ILE A 177 -5.75 8.25 1.95
C ILE A 177 -5.63 9.66 2.53
N VAL A 178 -4.40 10.19 2.59
CA VAL A 178 -4.16 11.57 3.00
C VAL A 178 -3.56 12.35 1.84
N SER A 179 -4.19 13.48 1.51
CA SER A 179 -3.78 14.35 0.40
C SER A 179 -2.47 15.09 0.67
N THR A 180 -1.96 15.76 -0.36
CA THR A 180 -0.84 16.71 -0.27
C THR A 180 -1.12 17.87 0.71
N ASN A 181 -2.38 18.18 0.97
CA ASN A 181 -2.83 19.27 1.84
C ASN A 181 -3.36 18.79 3.19
N ASN A 182 -3.03 17.54 3.62
CA ASN A 182 -3.52 16.95 4.86
C ASN A 182 -5.06 16.87 4.94
N VAL A 183 -5.73 16.64 3.84
CA VAL A 183 -7.15 16.25 3.83
C VAL A 183 -7.21 14.73 3.86
N TRP A 184 -8.10 14.19 4.69
CA TRP A 184 -8.19 12.76 4.95
C TRP A 184 -9.44 12.17 4.31
N LEU A 185 -9.27 11.01 3.69
CA LEU A 185 -10.33 10.09 3.33
C LEU A 185 -10.07 8.79 4.07
N TYR A 186 -11.05 8.30 4.77
CA TYR A 186 -10.97 7.06 5.54
C TYR A 186 -12.34 6.41 5.64
N ASN A 187 -12.36 5.15 6.05
CA ASN A 187 -13.58 4.40 6.31
C ASN A 187 -13.44 3.70 7.66
N ASP A 188 -13.97 4.32 8.71
CA ASP A 188 -13.80 3.96 10.12
C ASP A 188 -14.86 2.98 10.66
N ASN A 189 -15.75 2.48 9.82
CA ASN A 189 -16.89 1.66 10.27
C ASN A 189 -16.67 0.15 10.09
N ASN A 190 -15.44 -0.29 9.88
CA ASN A 190 -15.17 -1.69 9.60
C ASN A 190 -14.62 -2.42 10.83
N LEU A 191 -15.54 -2.89 11.66
CA LEU A 191 -15.20 -3.73 12.80
C LEU A 191 -14.61 -5.03 12.30
N MET A 192 -13.34 -5.28 12.65
CA MET A 192 -12.64 -6.48 12.25
C MET A 192 -11.52 -6.81 13.24
N GLU A 193 -11.59 -7.98 13.82
CA GLU A 193 -10.53 -8.51 14.67
C GLU A 193 -9.53 -9.32 13.85
N LEU A 194 -8.26 -8.99 13.93
CA LEU A 194 -7.19 -9.80 13.36
C LEU A 194 -6.62 -10.69 14.46
N THR A 195 -7.19 -11.89 14.60
CA THR A 195 -6.86 -12.82 15.68
C THR A 195 -5.36 -13.13 15.72
N PRO A 196 -4.68 -12.93 16.87
CA PRO A 196 -3.28 -13.31 16.99
C PRO A 196 -3.00 -14.77 16.64
N GLY A 197 -1.90 -15.01 15.93
CA GLY A 197 -1.51 -16.32 15.42
C GLY A 197 -2.11 -16.71 14.08
N GLU A 198 -3.10 -15.98 13.56
CA GLU A 198 -3.66 -16.19 12.24
C GLU A 198 -3.04 -15.23 11.21
N THR A 199 -2.88 -15.72 9.98
CA THR A 199 -2.35 -14.92 8.86
C THR A 199 -3.48 -14.37 8.03
N PHE A 200 -3.48 -13.05 7.86
CA PHE A 200 -4.45 -12.32 7.04
C PHE A 200 -3.74 -11.75 5.81
N ARG A 201 -4.29 -12.02 4.64
CA ARG A 201 -3.86 -11.36 3.40
C ARG A 201 -4.66 -10.09 3.19
N VAL A 202 -3.97 -8.99 3.10
CA VAL A 202 -4.53 -7.68 2.78
C VAL A 202 -4.26 -7.36 1.31
N THR A 203 -5.28 -6.97 0.57
CA THR A 203 -5.17 -6.52 -0.82
C THR A 203 -5.80 -5.16 -0.96
N MET A 204 -5.02 -4.19 -1.39
CA MET A 204 -5.44 -2.83 -1.70
C MET A 204 -5.28 -2.60 -3.21
N ALA A 205 -6.32 -2.11 -3.87
CA ALA A 205 -6.29 -1.81 -5.30
C ALA A 205 -6.90 -0.43 -5.57
N TYR A 206 -6.15 0.45 -6.21
CA TYR A 206 -6.62 1.75 -6.66
C TYR A 206 -6.80 1.76 -8.16
N LEU A 207 -7.98 2.18 -8.61
CA LEU A 207 -8.33 2.34 -10.02
C LEU A 207 -8.54 3.82 -10.32
N ALA A 208 -7.69 4.40 -11.14
CA ALA A 208 -7.69 5.82 -11.49
C ALA A 208 -8.96 6.23 -12.25
N VAL A 209 -9.46 5.39 -13.15
CA VAL A 209 -10.65 5.67 -13.96
C VAL A 209 -11.90 5.89 -13.11
N THR A 210 -12.04 5.15 -12.01
CA THR A 210 -13.14 5.30 -11.04
C THR A 210 -12.72 6.12 -9.82
N ARG A 211 -11.44 6.40 -9.67
CA ARG A 211 -10.81 7.01 -8.50
C ARG A 211 -11.17 6.27 -7.20
N THR A 212 -11.12 4.97 -7.25
CA THR A 212 -11.60 4.11 -6.15
C THR A 212 -10.45 3.32 -5.58
N LEU A 213 -10.22 3.43 -4.27
CA LEU A 213 -9.38 2.51 -3.50
C LEU A 213 -10.28 1.45 -2.89
N THR A 214 -10.00 0.20 -3.21
CA THR A 214 -10.70 -0.97 -2.64
C THR A 214 -9.73 -1.75 -1.77
N THR A 215 -10.15 -2.14 -0.58
CA THR A 215 -9.39 -3.00 0.33
C THR A 215 -10.18 -4.24 0.68
N VAL A 216 -9.55 -5.39 0.52
CA VAL A 216 -10.08 -6.72 0.87
C VAL A 216 -9.10 -7.37 1.83
N VAL A 217 -9.63 -7.92 2.91
CA VAL A 217 -8.88 -8.80 3.80
C VAL A 217 -9.38 -10.22 3.60
N SER A 218 -8.49 -11.18 3.56
CA SER A 218 -8.82 -12.60 3.48
C SER A 218 -8.02 -13.41 4.50
N ASN A 219 -8.61 -14.50 4.96
CA ASN A 219 -7.99 -15.48 5.84
C ASN A 219 -8.18 -16.86 5.22
N HIS A 220 -7.13 -17.66 5.13
CA HIS A 220 -7.13 -18.97 4.45
C HIS A 220 -7.77 -18.96 3.05
N GLY A 221 -7.54 -17.89 2.27
CA GLY A 221 -8.08 -17.75 0.92
C GLY A 221 -9.56 -17.39 0.84
N THR A 222 -10.22 -17.17 1.97
CA THR A 222 -11.62 -16.74 2.05
C THR A 222 -11.67 -15.27 2.48
N GLN A 223 -12.54 -14.48 1.85
CA GLN A 223 -12.73 -13.09 2.27
C GLN A 223 -13.16 -13.03 3.74
N TYR A 224 -12.49 -12.19 4.51
CA TYR A 224 -12.72 -11.95 5.92
C TYR A 224 -13.26 -10.52 6.11
N GLY A 225 -14.49 -10.41 6.58
CA GLY A 225 -15.19 -9.13 6.70
C GLY A 225 -15.68 -8.54 5.37
N LEU A 226 -16.01 -7.27 5.37
CA LEU A 226 -16.54 -6.55 4.22
C LEU A 226 -15.42 -5.95 3.36
N THR A 227 -15.64 -5.90 2.06
CA THR A 227 -14.83 -5.08 1.16
C THR A 227 -14.99 -3.61 1.52
N GLN A 228 -13.89 -2.93 1.72
CA GLN A 228 -13.89 -1.49 1.96
C GLN A 228 -13.62 -0.73 0.67
N THR A 229 -14.23 0.45 0.53
CA THR A 229 -14.08 1.26 -0.66
C THR A 229 -14.07 2.75 -0.31
N ILE A 230 -13.04 3.46 -0.80
CA ILE A 230 -12.97 4.93 -0.76
C ILE A 230 -13.03 5.46 -2.18
N VAL A 231 -13.93 6.41 -2.44
CA VAL A 231 -13.97 7.17 -3.69
C VAL A 231 -13.23 8.49 -3.50
N VAL A 232 -12.18 8.71 -4.28
CA VAL A 232 -11.33 9.90 -4.20
C VAL A 232 -11.96 11.03 -5.03
N PRO A 233 -12.26 12.21 -4.43
CA PRO A 233 -12.78 13.35 -5.15
C PRO A 233 -11.82 13.89 -6.23
N THR A 234 -12.36 14.55 -7.24
CA THR A 234 -11.56 15.11 -8.36
C THR A 234 -10.56 16.19 -7.96
N ASN A 235 -10.81 16.88 -6.85
CA ASN A 235 -9.94 17.92 -6.30
C ASN A 235 -9.00 17.41 -5.19
N PHE A 236 -8.97 16.11 -4.95
CA PHE A 236 -8.10 15.48 -3.96
C PHE A 236 -6.85 14.95 -4.66
N ASP A 237 -5.68 15.38 -4.23
CA ASP A 237 -4.40 14.93 -4.79
C ASP A 237 -3.54 14.30 -3.72
N PHE A 238 -2.80 13.25 -4.08
CA PHE A 238 -1.78 12.61 -3.27
C PHE A 238 -0.58 12.22 -4.14
N ARG A 239 0.60 12.11 -3.52
CA ARG A 239 1.85 11.74 -4.19
C ARG A 239 2.65 10.81 -3.31
N VAL A 240 2.61 9.52 -3.59
CA VAL A 240 3.33 8.50 -2.83
C VAL A 240 4.39 7.83 -3.70
N ALA A 241 5.55 7.55 -3.13
CA ALA A 241 6.70 7.02 -3.87
C ALA A 241 7.43 5.88 -3.14
N THR A 242 6.92 5.46 -1.99
CA THR A 242 7.62 4.53 -1.11
C THR A 242 6.64 3.56 -0.48
N LEU A 243 6.91 2.26 -0.58
CA LEU A 243 6.26 1.22 0.21
C LEU A 243 6.84 1.24 1.63
N SER A 244 5.99 1.10 2.65
CA SER A 244 6.41 1.15 4.04
C SER A 244 5.60 0.24 4.96
N VAL A 245 6.31 -0.40 5.90
CA VAL A 245 5.77 -0.87 7.18
C VAL A 245 6.13 0.19 8.21
N SER A 246 5.12 0.82 8.81
CA SER A 246 5.29 2.06 9.59
C SER A 246 4.93 1.87 11.06
N SER A 247 5.86 2.17 11.96
CA SER A 247 5.61 2.33 13.39
C SER A 247 5.60 3.81 13.71
N TYR A 248 4.41 4.35 13.96
CA TYR A 248 4.19 5.78 14.19
C TYR A 248 4.30 6.15 15.66
N SER A 249 4.93 7.29 15.93
CA SER A 249 5.03 7.86 17.28
C SER A 249 3.69 8.44 17.74
N ASP A 250 3.38 8.24 19.01
CA ASP A 250 2.20 8.80 19.67
C ASP A 250 2.39 10.20 20.25
N VAL A 251 3.51 10.87 19.94
CA VAL A 251 3.89 12.17 20.57
C VAL A 251 2.79 13.24 20.50
N ARG A 252 1.95 13.23 19.47
CA ARG A 252 0.81 14.16 19.32
C ARG A 252 -0.50 13.42 19.13
N ASP A 253 -0.55 12.17 19.54
CA ASP A 253 -1.74 11.33 19.53
C ASP A 253 -2.35 11.22 20.92
N ILE A 254 -3.63 10.92 20.97
CA ILE A 254 -4.37 10.56 22.19
C ILE A 254 -4.42 9.06 22.41
N GLY A 255 -3.96 8.28 21.43
CA GLY A 255 -3.86 6.84 21.43
C GLY A 255 -2.42 6.35 21.48
N SER A 256 -2.25 5.08 21.84
CA SER A 256 -0.98 4.38 21.81
C SER A 256 -1.17 2.90 21.44
N VAL A 257 -0.11 2.28 20.94
CA VAL A 257 -0.11 0.85 20.55
C VAL A 257 1.26 0.24 20.85
N LEU A 258 1.22 -1.01 21.32
CA LEU A 258 2.34 -1.93 21.26
C LEU A 258 1.83 -3.22 20.62
N ALA A 259 2.44 -3.61 19.50
CA ALA A 259 2.08 -4.83 18.77
C ALA A 259 3.33 -5.52 18.23
N HIS A 260 3.29 -6.85 18.18
CA HIS A 260 4.32 -7.68 17.59
C HIS A 260 3.71 -8.55 16.52
N GLY A 261 4.41 -8.70 15.41
CA GLY A 261 3.89 -9.50 14.32
C GLY A 261 4.89 -9.76 13.19
N ILE A 262 4.35 -10.29 12.12
CA ILE A 262 5.07 -10.62 10.90
C ILE A 262 4.37 -9.94 9.73
N VAL A 263 5.16 -9.35 8.85
CA VAL A 263 4.70 -8.90 7.53
C VAL A 263 5.48 -9.66 6.47
N ASP A 264 4.77 -10.16 5.44
CA ASP A 264 5.37 -11.04 4.45
C ASP A 264 4.66 -10.93 3.09
N ASN A 265 5.22 -11.58 2.07
CA ASN A 265 4.60 -11.81 0.76
C ASN A 265 4.07 -10.53 0.09
N PHE A 266 4.88 -9.48 0.06
CA PHE A 266 4.50 -8.26 -0.65
C PHE A 266 4.38 -8.50 -2.15
N VAL A 267 3.30 -7.98 -2.73
CA VAL A 267 3.13 -7.80 -4.17
C VAL A 267 2.69 -6.36 -4.41
N VAL A 268 3.50 -5.60 -5.13
CA VAL A 268 3.19 -4.21 -5.49
C VAL A 268 3.10 -4.10 -7.00
N VAL A 269 1.99 -3.61 -7.49
CA VAL A 269 1.74 -3.35 -8.91
C VAL A 269 1.70 -1.84 -9.12
N THR A 270 2.53 -1.34 -10.03
CA THR A 270 2.60 0.09 -10.36
C THR A 270 2.53 0.29 -11.87
N PRO A 271 2.18 1.49 -12.36
CA PRO A 271 2.42 1.83 -13.75
C PRO A 271 3.88 1.62 -14.12
N PRO A 272 4.18 1.47 -15.41
CA PRO A 272 5.57 1.42 -15.89
C PRO A 272 6.34 2.67 -15.45
N PRO A 273 7.69 2.58 -15.33
CA PRO A 273 8.49 3.73 -14.99
C PRO A 273 8.29 4.87 -16.03
N PRO A 274 8.48 6.13 -15.60
CA PRO A 274 8.23 7.27 -16.47
C PRO A 274 9.18 7.30 -17.69
N VAL A 275 10.35 6.69 -17.59
CA VAL A 275 11.35 6.60 -18.66
C VAL A 275 11.70 5.14 -18.87
N GLU A 276 11.43 4.62 -20.06
CA GLU A 276 11.83 3.27 -20.48
C GLU A 276 12.60 3.30 -21.80
N ASN A 277 13.42 2.30 -22.02
CA ASN A 277 14.20 2.14 -23.26
C ASN A 277 15.06 3.38 -23.61
N LEU A 278 15.64 4.03 -22.56
CA LEU A 278 16.45 5.22 -22.74
C LEU A 278 17.72 4.89 -23.54
N THR A 279 17.89 5.60 -24.65
CA THR A 279 19.13 5.60 -25.44
C THR A 279 19.57 7.03 -25.69
N GLY A 280 20.87 7.25 -25.86
CA GLY A 280 21.42 8.57 -26.16
C GLY A 280 22.59 8.48 -27.13
N GLY A 281 22.75 9.52 -27.91
CA GLY A 281 23.82 9.58 -28.90
C GLY A 281 23.83 10.87 -29.69
N PHE A 282 24.88 11.05 -30.50
CA PHE A 282 24.98 12.18 -31.41
C PHE A 282 24.13 11.95 -32.68
N ALA A 283 23.35 12.96 -33.04
CA ALA A 283 22.69 13.08 -34.33
C ALA A 283 23.25 14.32 -35.05
N GLY A 284 24.22 14.10 -35.88
CA GLY A 284 25.02 15.19 -36.43
C GLY A 284 25.88 15.89 -35.38
N ALA A 285 25.65 17.20 -35.19
CA ALA A 285 26.32 17.99 -34.17
C ALA A 285 25.59 18.04 -32.82
N ASP A 286 24.37 17.56 -32.79
CA ASP A 286 23.49 17.67 -31.61
C ASP A 286 23.50 16.38 -30.77
N TRP A 287 23.33 16.50 -29.46
CA TRP A 287 23.11 15.36 -28.57
C TRP A 287 21.62 15.07 -28.47
N GLN A 288 21.23 13.83 -28.70
CA GLN A 288 19.84 13.40 -28.58
C GLN A 288 19.69 12.27 -27.59
N VAL A 289 18.57 12.26 -26.86
CA VAL A 289 18.08 11.11 -26.13
C VAL A 289 16.72 10.73 -26.66
N GLN A 290 16.46 9.42 -26.72
CA GLN A 290 15.12 8.90 -27.04
C GLN A 290 14.73 7.86 -26.02
N PHE A 291 13.45 7.82 -25.66
CA PHE A 291 12.88 6.90 -24.66
C PHE A 291 11.37 6.78 -24.84
N THR A 292 10.78 5.71 -24.28
CA THR A 292 9.32 5.61 -24.17
C THR A 292 8.87 6.52 -23.02
N SER A 293 8.02 7.50 -23.35
CA SER A 293 7.47 8.48 -22.41
C SER A 293 6.08 8.06 -21.90
N ARG A 294 5.60 8.64 -20.80
CA ARG A 294 4.27 8.40 -20.22
C ARG A 294 3.46 9.69 -20.17
N THR A 295 2.16 9.61 -20.40
CA THR A 295 1.22 10.72 -20.14
C THR A 295 1.29 11.14 -18.66
N ASN A 296 0.86 12.36 -18.37
CA ASN A 296 0.92 12.93 -17.01
C ASN A 296 2.35 13.08 -16.43
N TRP A 297 3.37 13.10 -17.31
CA TRP A 297 4.74 13.42 -16.96
C TRP A 297 5.31 14.51 -17.88
N LEU A 298 6.18 15.34 -17.30
CA LEU A 298 6.98 16.34 -18.01
C LEU A 298 8.45 15.90 -18.00
N TYR A 299 9.08 15.96 -19.15
CA TYR A 299 10.45 15.49 -19.37
C TYR A 299 11.34 16.66 -19.74
N THR A 300 12.51 16.74 -19.11
CA THR A 300 13.53 17.72 -19.39
C THR A 300 14.87 17.00 -19.59
N LEU A 301 15.56 17.27 -20.69
CA LEU A 301 16.95 16.88 -20.84
C LEU A 301 17.80 17.85 -20.01
N GLU A 302 18.58 17.32 -19.09
CA GLU A 302 19.53 18.09 -18.29
C GLU A 302 20.96 17.64 -18.62
N ARG A 303 21.87 18.56 -18.56
CA ARG A 303 23.32 18.33 -18.80
C ARG A 303 24.15 18.81 -17.61
N THR A 304 25.36 18.26 -17.51
CA THR A 304 26.33 18.63 -16.48
C THR A 304 27.75 18.58 -17.02
N ALA A 305 28.62 19.42 -16.48
CA ALA A 305 30.06 19.38 -16.70
C ALA A 305 30.82 18.75 -15.52
N ASP A 306 30.21 18.63 -14.34
CA ASP A 306 30.83 18.24 -13.07
C ASP A 306 30.12 17.07 -12.36
N LEU A 307 29.01 16.55 -12.91
CA LEU A 307 28.11 15.55 -12.34
C LEU A 307 27.45 15.99 -11.02
N GLN A 308 27.62 17.24 -10.63
CA GLN A 308 27.01 17.82 -9.42
C GLN A 308 25.94 18.85 -9.78
N THR A 309 26.27 19.76 -10.69
CA THR A 309 25.39 20.84 -11.14
C THR A 309 24.69 20.45 -12.44
N TRP A 310 23.40 20.37 -12.45
CA TRP A 310 22.60 20.01 -13.61
C TRP A 310 21.84 21.20 -14.16
N VAL A 311 21.96 21.44 -15.44
CA VAL A 311 21.33 22.56 -16.14
C VAL A 311 20.41 22.02 -17.22
N ALA A 312 19.19 22.58 -17.30
CA ALA A 312 18.24 22.20 -18.34
C ALA A 312 18.80 22.54 -19.74
N ALA A 313 18.84 21.54 -20.61
CA ALA A 313 19.19 21.66 -22.02
C ALA A 313 17.95 21.82 -22.92
N THR A 314 16.76 21.38 -22.41
CA THR A 314 15.47 21.55 -23.09
C THR A 314 14.44 22.17 -22.15
N THR A 315 13.36 22.71 -22.71
CA THR A 315 12.14 23.03 -21.96
C THR A 315 11.42 21.75 -21.56
N PRO A 316 10.63 21.74 -20.44
CA PRO A 316 9.81 20.62 -20.07
C PRO A 316 8.82 20.23 -21.19
N THR A 317 8.85 18.99 -21.63
CA THR A 317 8.04 18.45 -22.73
C THR A 317 7.06 17.40 -22.19
N PRO A 318 5.75 17.47 -22.47
CA PRO A 318 4.80 16.44 -22.06
C PRO A 318 5.06 15.11 -22.74
N GLY A 319 4.87 14.03 -21.98
CA GLY A 319 4.89 12.68 -22.56
C GLY A 319 3.57 12.31 -23.24
N ASN A 320 3.61 11.25 -24.08
CA ASN A 320 2.50 10.90 -24.96
C ASN A 320 2.33 9.39 -25.18
N GLU A 321 2.86 8.54 -24.28
CA GLU A 321 2.86 7.06 -24.39
C GLU A 321 3.62 6.50 -25.60
N THR A 322 4.44 7.32 -26.23
CA THR A 322 5.27 6.90 -27.38
C THR A 322 6.72 7.27 -27.16
N THR A 323 7.54 7.00 -28.17
CA THR A 323 8.94 7.46 -28.17
C THR A 323 9.00 8.98 -28.19
N LEU A 324 9.61 9.56 -27.15
CA LEU A 324 9.93 10.97 -27.05
C LEU A 324 11.42 11.18 -27.34
N VAL A 325 11.72 12.19 -28.15
CA VAL A 325 13.10 12.59 -28.48
C VAL A 325 13.33 13.98 -27.91
N LEU A 326 14.38 14.14 -27.10
CA LEU A 326 14.85 15.43 -26.59
C LEU A 326 16.25 15.71 -27.13
N THR A 327 16.48 16.93 -27.62
CA THR A 327 17.71 17.30 -28.32
C THR A 327 18.35 18.51 -27.65
N ASP A 328 19.64 18.40 -27.34
CA ASP A 328 20.51 19.55 -26.99
C ASP A 328 21.22 20.02 -28.26
N THR A 329 20.81 21.20 -28.77
CA THR A 329 21.42 21.86 -29.92
C THR A 329 22.51 22.84 -29.55
N ASN A 330 22.79 23.05 -28.26
CA ASN A 330 23.76 24.01 -27.75
C ASN A 330 24.78 23.29 -26.84
N LEU A 331 25.51 22.33 -27.40
CA LEU A 331 26.53 21.61 -26.65
C LEU A 331 27.62 22.55 -26.16
N PRO A 332 27.85 22.68 -24.85
CA PRO A 332 29.01 23.40 -24.34
C PRO A 332 30.27 22.58 -24.59
N ALA A 333 31.36 23.25 -24.84
CA ALA A 333 32.66 22.60 -24.83
C ALA A 333 32.91 22.00 -23.44
N GLY A 334 33.04 20.66 -23.36
CA GLY A 334 33.31 19.95 -22.12
C GLY A 334 32.10 19.42 -21.36
N ALA A 335 30.90 19.32 -21.97
CA ALA A 335 29.78 18.60 -21.36
C ALA A 335 30.15 17.13 -21.10
N SER A 336 30.02 16.66 -19.88
CA SER A 336 30.46 15.33 -19.45
C SER A 336 29.33 14.34 -19.18
N GLY A 337 28.08 14.79 -19.03
CA GLY A 337 26.94 13.91 -18.75
C GLY A 337 25.59 14.50 -19.11
N TYR A 338 24.65 13.60 -19.41
CA TYR A 338 23.26 13.92 -19.67
C TYR A 338 22.36 13.03 -18.82
N ARG A 339 21.18 13.55 -18.43
CA ARG A 339 20.10 12.79 -17.84
C ARG A 339 18.74 13.28 -18.31
N VAL A 340 17.75 12.38 -18.29
CA VAL A 340 16.35 12.75 -18.45
C VAL A 340 15.75 12.93 -17.06
N LYS A 341 15.22 14.12 -16.78
CA LYS A 341 14.46 14.42 -15.58
C LYS A 341 12.98 14.29 -15.91
N ALA A 342 12.30 13.37 -15.23
CA ALA A 342 10.85 13.19 -15.30
C ALA A 342 10.20 13.79 -14.04
N GLN A 343 9.16 14.61 -14.21
CA GLN A 343 8.43 15.26 -13.14
C GLN A 343 6.93 15.13 -13.35
N ARG A 344 6.17 14.99 -12.28
CA ARG A 344 4.71 15.18 -12.32
C ARG A 344 4.38 16.67 -12.46
N PRO A 345 3.38 17.03 -13.28
CA PRO A 345 2.91 18.40 -13.42
C PRO A 345 2.44 19.04 -12.12
#